data_730d2a396faac9457851a89608c6dd99
#
_entry.id   730d2a396faac9457851a89608c6dd99
#
_cell.length_a   1.000
_cell.length_b   1.000
_cell.length_c   1.000
_cell.angle_alpha   90.00
_cell.angle_beta   90.00
_cell.angle_gamma   90.00
#
_symmetry.space_group_name_H-M   'P 1'
#
loop_
_entity.id
_entity.type
_entity.pdbx_description
1 polymer ?
#
loop_
_entity_poly.entity_id
_entity_poly.type
_entity_poly.pdbx_seq_one_letter_code
_entity_poly.pdbx_strand_id
1 'polypeptide(L)'
;MRFASIIGWVALAGSVVPALTGQQAVLAASALASCTGPFVKVASPSPGSSDNVLFATAAAGPGHMWAVGRQYSGTNYRNLILSNAGHGWSQVAAPNPGPTDNQLTAVSASGPSDAWATGWYLTGHSAKPIAAQALHWDGSSWTAETLPALPAELDSDAGPGILDISPTDAWLVGADLSGSTDASVLAHWDGTTWSLVTHPAAAIALTALAASGPNDVWAVGVGAGPTFPAMIEHYDGSAWTTSATLPGIRLGSVSSVSPAVAWAVGTSNDGNATATVEWNGSAWKVVPSPNPGSQPDGLTAVSALAANDVWAVGSDVDFGSGVGETQPMAMHWDGTAWTAVPATGTAPDVSGGTGTFLGVVALTATHVVAVGFGSSQADSLVADLCPFTVGDTGFVPSSANVSGPGAAAYWVVPASDPTSHRLADGSGFGLFDSGTLAPGSSYAFAFPASGTYLVTDKSDGATEKVGVPMLAITNFGGRKVLEWANAAPLAGVRFQVQDIPPGGTKFVIFRNTRMTGSRLALQLPPGTYKFRSRMRDGTTGAATGWSPAVTVSLP
;
A
#
# COMPACT_ATOMS: atom_id res chain seq x y z
N MET A 1 -7.72 -39.83 3.21
CA MET A 1 -8.31 -38.86 2.26
C MET A 1 -7.65 -37.57 2.62
N ARG A 2 -6.74 -37.11 1.78
CA ARG A 2 -5.94 -35.90 1.99
C ARG A 2 -6.83 -34.70 1.79
N PHE A 3 -6.82 -33.77 2.72
CA PHE A 3 -7.63 -32.55 2.77
C PHE A 3 -7.18 -31.47 1.76
N ALA A 4 -6.81 -31.85 0.55
CA ALA A 4 -6.36 -30.93 -0.48
C ALA A 4 -7.46 -30.00 -1.06
N SER A 5 -8.69 -30.07 -0.54
CA SER A 5 -9.84 -29.40 -1.18
C SER A 5 -10.52 -28.31 -0.35
N ILE A 6 -9.97 -27.93 0.84
CA ILE A 6 -10.65 -26.97 1.72
C ILE A 6 -9.94 -25.61 1.76
N ILE A 7 -8.69 -25.51 1.26
CA ILE A 7 -7.88 -24.28 1.37
C ILE A 7 -7.88 -23.46 0.06
N GLY A 8 -8.62 -23.84 -0.95
CA GLY A 8 -8.64 -23.20 -2.26
C GLY A 8 -9.05 -21.71 -2.30
N TRP A 9 -9.18 -21.02 -1.17
CA TRP A 9 -9.57 -19.60 -1.08
C TRP A 9 -8.83 -18.84 0.02
N VAL A 10 -7.70 -19.32 0.51
CA VAL A 10 -6.90 -18.49 1.39
C VAL A 10 -6.16 -17.46 0.55
N ALA A 11 -6.59 -16.24 0.73
CA ALA A 11 -6.00 -15.08 0.13
C ALA A 11 -4.51 -14.98 0.44
N LEU A 12 -3.80 -14.75 -0.59
CA LEU A 12 -2.38 -14.52 -0.63
C LEU A 12 -2.05 -13.07 -0.33
N ALA A 13 -1.02 -12.89 0.42
CA ALA A 13 -0.19 -11.72 0.53
C ALA A 13 -0.74 -10.51 1.29
N GLY A 14 -0.21 -10.36 2.49
CA GLY A 14 -0.21 -9.08 3.17
C GLY A 14 0.59 -8.04 2.39
N SER A 15 -0.03 -6.93 2.05
CA SER A 15 0.68 -5.73 1.67
C SER A 15 1.16 -5.08 2.95
N VAL A 16 2.46 -5.00 3.13
CA VAL A 16 3.05 -4.31 4.27
C VAL A 16 3.43 -2.92 3.83
N VAL A 17 2.80 -1.92 4.43
CA VAL A 17 3.35 -0.57 4.47
C VAL A 17 4.29 -0.55 5.67
N PRO A 18 5.61 -0.42 5.49
CA PRO A 18 6.47 -0.17 6.62
C PRO A 18 5.99 1.12 7.29
N ALA A 19 5.76 1.06 8.58
CA ALA A 19 5.57 2.28 9.36
C ALA A 19 6.81 3.13 9.13
N LEU A 20 6.64 4.25 8.43
CA LEU A 20 7.67 5.26 8.32
C LEU A 20 8.08 5.60 9.75
N THR A 21 9.25 5.16 10.16
CA THR A 21 9.85 5.45 11.46
C THR A 21 10.08 6.94 11.54
N GLY A 22 9.14 7.65 12.10
CA GLY A 22 9.21 9.09 12.28
C GLY A 22 7.81 9.68 12.43
N GLN A 23 7.30 9.67 13.66
CA GLN A 23 6.25 10.56 14.14
C GLN A 23 5.05 10.73 13.19
N GLN A 24 4.06 9.87 13.36
CA GLN A 24 2.74 10.06 12.77
C GLN A 24 2.19 11.41 13.25
N ALA A 25 1.97 12.31 12.29
CA ALA A 25 1.16 13.48 12.52
C ALA A 25 -0.27 13.02 12.81
N VAL A 26 -0.76 13.28 14.01
CA VAL A 26 -2.20 13.23 14.26
C VAL A 26 -2.79 14.39 13.46
N LEU A 27 -3.21 14.10 12.25
CA LEU A 27 -3.98 15.03 11.43
C LEU A 27 -5.31 15.22 12.13
N ALA A 28 -5.53 16.42 12.68
CA ALA A 28 -6.89 16.87 12.95
C ALA A 28 -7.62 16.83 11.58
N ALA A 29 -8.62 15.98 11.48
CA ALA A 29 -9.42 15.80 10.27
C ALA A 29 -10.06 17.12 9.86
N SER A 30 -9.37 17.90 9.05
CA SER A 30 -10.07 18.69 8.04
C SER A 30 -10.53 17.63 7.03
N ALA A 31 -11.83 17.56 6.75
CA ALA A 31 -12.36 16.67 5.74
C ALA A 31 -11.53 16.83 4.46
N LEU A 32 -10.55 15.94 4.30
CA LEU A 32 -9.89 15.73 3.03
C LEU A 32 -11.04 15.28 2.13
N ALA A 33 -11.20 15.91 0.99
CA ALA A 33 -12.11 15.41 -0.01
C ALA A 33 -11.69 13.95 -0.24
N SER A 34 -12.47 13.03 0.34
CA SER A 34 -12.23 11.61 0.18
C SER A 34 -12.34 11.34 -1.31
N CYS A 35 -11.36 10.69 -1.84
CA CYS A 35 -11.45 10.21 -3.19
C CYS A 35 -12.60 9.22 -3.27
N THR A 36 -13.65 9.55 -3.98
CA THR A 36 -14.85 8.72 -4.18
C THR A 36 -14.90 8.14 -5.60
N GLY A 37 -13.83 8.30 -6.38
CA GLY A 37 -13.71 7.77 -7.72
C GLY A 37 -13.48 6.25 -7.73
N PRO A 38 -13.72 5.60 -8.86
CA PRO A 38 -13.43 4.17 -9.04
C PRO A 38 -11.93 3.90 -9.12
N PHE A 39 -11.53 2.66 -8.86
CA PHE A 39 -10.22 2.17 -9.26
C PHE A 39 -10.12 2.15 -10.79
N VAL A 40 -9.03 2.69 -11.32
CA VAL A 40 -8.74 2.74 -12.76
C VAL A 40 -7.59 1.81 -13.08
N LYS A 41 -7.78 0.91 -14.06
CA LYS A 41 -6.70 0.03 -14.54
C LYS A 41 -5.53 0.86 -15.10
N VAL A 42 -4.33 0.54 -14.67
CA VAL A 42 -3.07 1.14 -15.15
C VAL A 42 -2.33 0.11 -15.99
N ALA A 43 -1.62 0.58 -17.02
CA ALA A 43 -0.80 -0.30 -17.84
C ALA A 43 0.29 -0.95 -16.98
N SER A 44 0.36 -2.27 -17.03
CA SER A 44 1.38 -3.08 -16.38
C SER A 44 1.90 -4.16 -17.31
N PRO A 45 3.20 -4.53 -17.25
CA PRO A 45 3.75 -5.60 -18.06
C PRO A 45 3.06 -6.94 -17.77
N SER A 46 2.68 -7.64 -18.83
CA SER A 46 2.17 -9.01 -18.79
C SER A 46 3.05 -9.90 -19.69
N PRO A 47 4.28 -10.23 -19.24
CA PRO A 47 5.28 -10.86 -20.10
C PRO A 47 5.06 -12.36 -20.32
N GLY A 48 4.20 -13.00 -19.53
CA GLY A 48 3.85 -14.40 -19.69
C GLY A 48 2.94 -14.65 -20.88
N SER A 49 3.02 -15.84 -21.46
CA SER A 49 2.27 -16.19 -22.67
C SER A 49 0.77 -16.43 -22.43
N SER A 50 0.35 -16.72 -21.21
CA SER A 50 -1.05 -17.04 -20.90
C SER A 50 -1.47 -16.80 -19.45
N ASP A 51 -0.52 -16.56 -18.54
CA ASP A 51 -0.80 -16.37 -17.11
C ASP A 51 0.17 -15.31 -16.57
N ASN A 52 -0.39 -14.22 -16.01
CA ASN A 52 0.33 -13.14 -15.36
C ASN A 52 -0.48 -12.71 -14.15
N VAL A 53 -0.08 -13.15 -12.98
CA VAL A 53 -0.79 -12.88 -11.73
C VAL A 53 0.13 -12.09 -10.80
N LEU A 54 -0.35 -11.00 -10.24
CA LEU A 54 0.29 -10.26 -9.17
C LEU A 54 -0.42 -10.59 -7.85
N PHE A 55 0.31 -11.12 -6.89
CA PHE A 55 -0.25 -11.55 -5.61
C PHE A 55 -0.12 -10.48 -4.53
N ALA A 56 0.94 -9.67 -4.55
CA ALA A 56 1.22 -8.68 -3.53
C ALA A 56 1.83 -7.41 -4.10
N THR A 57 1.67 -6.31 -3.35
CA THR A 57 2.31 -5.02 -3.63
C THR A 57 2.78 -4.38 -2.34
N ALA A 58 3.87 -3.63 -2.40
CA ALA A 58 4.42 -2.88 -1.28
C ALA A 58 4.98 -1.53 -1.74
N ALA A 59 4.91 -0.54 -0.85
CA ALA A 59 5.58 0.74 -1.04
C ALA A 59 7.02 0.66 -0.54
N ALA A 60 7.97 1.10 -1.35
CA ALA A 60 9.38 1.24 -1.00
C ALA A 60 9.78 2.71 -0.73
N GLY A 61 8.80 3.57 -0.51
CA GLY A 61 8.96 5.02 -0.32
C GLY A 61 8.14 5.84 -1.32
N PRO A 62 8.19 7.18 -1.22
CA PRO A 62 7.44 8.05 -2.13
C PRO A 62 7.78 7.77 -3.59
N GLY A 63 6.76 7.40 -4.37
CA GLY A 63 6.91 7.15 -5.81
C GLY A 63 7.66 5.86 -6.19
N HIS A 64 7.98 4.98 -5.24
CA HIS A 64 8.56 3.68 -5.54
C HIS A 64 7.71 2.56 -4.95
N MET A 65 7.30 1.64 -5.79
CA MET A 65 6.46 0.49 -5.43
C MET A 65 6.97 -0.78 -6.08
N TRP A 66 6.72 -1.89 -5.41
CA TRP A 66 6.93 -3.24 -5.91
C TRP A 66 5.59 -3.97 -6.06
N ALA A 67 5.48 -4.81 -7.09
CA ALA A 67 4.43 -5.80 -7.20
C ALA A 67 5.05 -7.13 -7.61
N VAL A 68 4.62 -8.21 -6.98
CA VAL A 68 5.22 -9.54 -7.19
C VAL A 68 4.17 -10.59 -7.49
N GLY A 69 4.62 -11.64 -8.19
CA GLY A 69 3.73 -12.71 -8.56
C GLY A 69 4.38 -13.78 -9.43
N ARG A 70 3.63 -14.25 -10.42
CA ARG A 70 4.09 -15.25 -11.39
C ARG A 70 3.72 -14.88 -12.82
N GLN A 71 4.47 -15.46 -13.75
CA GLN A 71 4.20 -15.43 -15.20
C GLN A 71 4.42 -16.82 -15.79
N TYR A 72 3.60 -17.21 -16.77
CA TYR A 72 3.78 -18.49 -17.48
C TYR A 72 4.69 -18.32 -18.70
N SER A 73 5.82 -19.02 -18.73
CA SER A 73 6.82 -18.90 -19.80
C SER A 73 6.52 -19.75 -21.05
N GLY A 74 5.37 -20.40 -21.13
CA GLY A 74 5.03 -21.39 -22.15
C GLY A 74 5.35 -22.82 -21.74
N THR A 75 6.15 -23.03 -20.70
CA THR A 75 6.51 -24.35 -20.14
C THR A 75 6.35 -24.43 -18.63
N ASN A 76 6.77 -23.38 -17.91
CA ASN A 76 6.77 -23.32 -16.44
C ASN A 76 6.39 -21.93 -15.98
N TYR A 77 5.95 -21.84 -14.73
CA TYR A 77 5.78 -20.57 -14.03
C TYR A 77 7.16 -20.00 -13.63
N ARG A 78 7.30 -18.68 -13.75
CA ARG A 78 8.47 -17.90 -13.36
C ARG A 78 8.06 -16.80 -12.41
N ASN A 79 8.94 -16.44 -11.50
CA ASN A 79 8.76 -15.26 -10.66
C ASN A 79 8.53 -14.02 -11.54
N LEU A 80 7.54 -13.23 -11.19
CA LEU A 80 7.26 -11.94 -11.79
C LEU A 80 7.48 -10.87 -10.72
N ILE A 81 8.37 -9.91 -11.02
CA ILE A 81 8.57 -8.71 -10.21
C ILE A 81 8.39 -7.50 -11.11
N LEU A 82 7.49 -6.62 -10.71
CA LEU A 82 7.29 -5.31 -11.32
C LEU A 82 7.72 -4.22 -10.33
N SER A 83 8.33 -3.16 -10.86
CA SER A 83 8.67 -1.95 -10.13
C SER A 83 8.01 -0.75 -10.78
N ASN A 84 7.51 0.18 -9.96
CA ASN A 84 7.14 1.51 -10.38
C ASN A 84 7.97 2.53 -9.58
N ALA A 85 8.86 3.22 -10.26
CA ALA A 85 9.72 4.27 -9.71
C ALA A 85 9.23 5.68 -10.14
N GLY A 86 7.91 5.86 -10.22
CA GLY A 86 7.29 7.14 -10.62
C GLY A 86 7.12 7.33 -12.12
N HIS A 87 7.45 6.35 -12.95
CA HIS A 87 7.38 6.45 -14.41
C HIS A 87 6.57 5.29 -15.06
N GLY A 88 5.67 4.69 -14.29
CA GLY A 88 4.92 3.51 -14.72
C GLY A 88 5.58 2.19 -14.30
N TRP A 89 4.85 1.11 -14.49
CA TRP A 89 5.28 -0.23 -14.12
C TRP A 89 6.23 -0.82 -15.16
N SER A 90 7.33 -1.38 -14.70
CA SER A 90 8.31 -2.09 -15.53
C SER A 90 8.70 -3.41 -14.88
N GLN A 91 8.99 -4.41 -15.72
CA GLN A 91 9.47 -5.70 -15.23
C GLN A 91 10.94 -5.59 -14.78
N VAL A 92 11.23 -6.18 -13.62
CA VAL A 92 12.58 -6.32 -13.08
C VAL A 92 12.99 -7.78 -13.09
N ALA A 93 14.28 -8.05 -13.37
CA ALA A 93 14.80 -9.42 -13.38
C ALA A 93 14.64 -10.06 -11.99
N ALA A 94 14.07 -11.27 -11.97
CA ALA A 94 13.83 -12.04 -10.76
C ALA A 94 14.58 -13.37 -10.82
N PRO A 95 15.31 -13.78 -9.76
CA PRO A 95 15.82 -15.14 -9.62
C PRO A 95 14.69 -16.17 -9.63
N ASN A 96 14.98 -17.35 -10.17
CA ASN A 96 14.08 -18.49 -10.17
C ASN A 96 14.85 -19.69 -9.62
N PRO A 97 14.88 -19.90 -8.30
CA PRO A 97 15.70 -20.95 -7.68
C PRO A 97 15.22 -22.37 -8.01
N GLY A 98 13.94 -22.54 -8.30
CA GLY A 98 13.38 -23.84 -8.67
C GLY A 98 13.64 -24.24 -10.12
N PRO A 99 13.82 -25.54 -10.41
CA PRO A 99 14.08 -26.02 -11.77
C PRO A 99 12.85 -25.91 -12.68
N THR A 100 11.65 -25.88 -12.13
CA THR A 100 10.38 -25.80 -12.85
C THR A 100 9.60 -24.57 -12.41
N ASP A 101 8.49 -24.74 -11.69
CA ASP A 101 7.61 -23.64 -11.32
C ASP A 101 8.16 -22.85 -10.15
N ASN A 102 8.08 -21.53 -10.27
CA ASN A 102 8.44 -20.55 -9.25
C ASN A 102 7.33 -19.52 -9.15
N GLN A 103 6.97 -19.12 -7.94
CA GLN A 103 5.94 -18.12 -7.66
C GLN A 103 6.31 -17.30 -6.44
N LEU A 104 6.17 -15.98 -6.54
CA LEU A 104 6.23 -15.07 -5.40
C LEU A 104 4.81 -14.79 -4.91
N THR A 105 4.61 -14.75 -3.60
CA THR A 105 3.30 -14.58 -2.97
C THR A 105 3.21 -13.34 -2.09
N ALA A 106 4.34 -12.85 -1.59
CA ALA A 106 4.38 -11.68 -0.72
C ALA A 106 5.58 -10.79 -1.04
N VAL A 107 5.45 -9.50 -0.75
CA VAL A 107 6.53 -8.50 -0.86
C VAL A 107 6.37 -7.47 0.25
N SER A 108 7.50 -7.06 0.82
CA SER A 108 7.60 -6.01 1.81
C SER A 108 8.86 -5.20 1.57
N ALA A 109 8.86 -3.90 1.89
CA ALA A 109 10.00 -3.04 1.67
C ALA A 109 10.15 -2.04 2.82
N SER A 110 11.34 -1.93 3.38
CA SER A 110 11.69 -0.90 4.36
C SER A 110 12.18 0.39 3.69
N GLY A 111 12.54 0.32 2.40
CA GLY A 111 12.97 1.48 1.64
C GLY A 111 13.28 1.19 0.17
N PRO A 112 13.73 2.21 -0.59
CA PRO A 112 14.02 2.05 -2.03
C PRO A 112 15.19 1.10 -2.32
N SER A 113 16.06 0.87 -1.34
CA SER A 113 17.24 0.01 -1.45
C SER A 113 17.16 -1.26 -0.61
N ASP A 114 15.99 -1.54 -0.02
CA ASP A 114 15.80 -2.71 0.82
C ASP A 114 14.37 -3.21 0.68
N ALA A 115 14.22 -4.44 0.21
CA ALA A 115 12.93 -5.10 0.07
C ALA A 115 13.11 -6.62 0.06
N TRP A 116 12.10 -7.31 0.55
CA TRP A 116 12.02 -8.76 0.54
C TRP A 116 10.80 -9.24 -0.23
N ALA A 117 10.97 -10.31 -1.00
CA ALA A 117 9.88 -11.02 -1.64
C ALA A 117 9.97 -12.52 -1.31
N THR A 118 8.85 -13.12 -0.96
CA THR A 118 8.79 -14.53 -0.60
C THR A 118 7.78 -15.29 -1.43
N GLY A 119 7.92 -16.59 -1.47
CA GLY A 119 7.04 -17.47 -2.22
C GLY A 119 7.54 -18.91 -2.17
N TRP A 120 7.23 -19.66 -3.20
CA TRP A 120 7.59 -21.08 -3.27
C TRP A 120 8.08 -21.46 -4.68
N TYR A 121 8.72 -22.62 -4.75
CA TYR A 121 9.10 -23.23 -6.02
C TYR A 121 9.01 -24.76 -5.95
N LEU A 122 8.84 -25.41 -7.11
CA LEU A 122 8.90 -26.85 -7.21
C LEU A 122 10.36 -27.32 -7.30
N THR A 123 10.74 -28.22 -6.40
CA THR A 123 12.12 -28.73 -6.29
C THR A 123 12.47 -29.77 -7.35
N GLY A 124 11.49 -30.35 -8.02
CA GLY A 124 11.66 -31.50 -8.90
C GLY A 124 11.83 -32.83 -8.18
N HIS A 125 11.78 -32.85 -6.83
CA HIS A 125 11.90 -34.06 -6.02
C HIS A 125 10.53 -34.50 -5.48
N SER A 126 10.16 -35.75 -5.70
CA SER A 126 8.86 -36.28 -5.28
C SER A 126 8.65 -36.35 -3.76
N ALA A 127 9.74 -36.41 -2.97
CA ALA A 127 9.67 -36.48 -1.51
C ALA A 127 9.54 -35.10 -0.83
N LYS A 128 9.89 -34.02 -1.52
CA LYS A 128 9.77 -32.62 -1.10
C LYS A 128 9.44 -31.77 -2.31
N PRO A 129 8.20 -31.83 -2.80
CA PRO A 129 7.86 -31.22 -4.08
C PRO A 129 7.93 -29.70 -4.05
N ILE A 130 7.68 -29.06 -2.91
CA ILE A 130 7.59 -27.61 -2.75
C ILE A 130 8.61 -27.15 -1.71
N ALA A 131 9.28 -26.02 -2.01
CA ALA A 131 10.16 -25.36 -1.07
C ALA A 131 9.87 -23.84 -1.06
N ALA A 132 10.06 -23.19 0.10
CA ALA A 132 10.03 -21.76 0.22
C ALA A 132 11.20 -21.12 -0.51
N GLN A 133 10.96 -19.90 -1.00
CA GLN A 133 11.99 -18.99 -1.46
C GLN A 133 11.87 -17.64 -0.78
N ALA A 134 13.02 -17.00 -0.55
CA ALA A 134 13.12 -15.60 -0.18
C ALA A 134 14.08 -14.91 -1.14
N LEU A 135 13.68 -13.77 -1.66
CA LEU A 135 14.50 -12.90 -2.50
C LEU A 135 14.70 -11.59 -1.77
N HIS A 136 15.92 -11.04 -1.81
CA HIS A 136 16.28 -9.77 -1.21
C HIS A 136 16.73 -8.78 -2.28
N TRP A 137 16.24 -7.54 -2.19
CA TRP A 137 16.65 -6.38 -3.00
C TRP A 137 17.64 -5.53 -2.23
N ASP A 138 18.84 -5.37 -2.76
CA ASP A 138 19.96 -4.63 -2.16
C ASP A 138 20.08 -3.17 -2.67
N GLY A 139 19.07 -2.68 -3.38
CA GLY A 139 19.09 -1.38 -4.06
C GLY A 139 19.56 -1.47 -5.53
N SER A 140 20.04 -2.63 -5.98
CA SER A 140 20.55 -2.83 -7.35
C SER A 140 20.02 -4.09 -8.04
N SER A 141 19.83 -5.17 -7.29
CA SER A 141 19.41 -6.46 -7.82
C SER A 141 18.65 -7.30 -6.78
N TRP A 142 17.76 -8.16 -7.28
CA TRP A 142 17.14 -9.21 -6.49
C TRP A 142 18.06 -10.43 -6.44
N THR A 143 18.34 -10.94 -5.24
CA THR A 143 19.14 -12.14 -5.00
C THR A 143 18.36 -13.15 -4.18
N ALA A 144 18.56 -14.45 -4.45
CA ALA A 144 17.94 -15.49 -3.65
C ALA A 144 18.73 -15.71 -2.35
N GLU A 145 18.04 -15.65 -1.23
CA GLU A 145 18.63 -15.84 0.10
C GLU A 145 18.36 -17.25 0.63
N THR A 146 19.30 -17.74 1.44
CA THR A 146 19.19 -19.05 2.05
C THR A 146 18.29 -18.97 3.27
N LEU A 147 17.15 -19.66 3.21
CA LEU A 147 16.28 -19.85 4.36
C LEU A 147 16.83 -20.96 5.29
N PRO A 148 16.53 -20.94 6.61
CA PRO A 148 16.84 -22.04 7.51
C PRO A 148 16.18 -23.31 6.96
N ALA A 149 16.64 -24.48 7.44
CA ALA A 149 15.99 -25.75 7.09
C ALA A 149 14.54 -25.72 7.57
N LEU A 150 13.66 -25.21 6.69
CA LEU A 150 12.22 -25.24 6.91
C LEU A 150 11.73 -26.68 6.80
N PRO A 151 10.68 -27.04 7.53
CA PRO A 151 10.03 -28.34 7.38
C PRO A 151 9.64 -28.63 5.94
N ALA A 152 9.44 -29.89 5.62
CA ALA A 152 9.60 -30.44 4.28
C ALA A 152 8.55 -30.05 3.22
N GLU A 153 7.41 -29.50 3.59
CA GLU A 153 6.36 -29.06 2.64
C GLU A 153 5.72 -27.79 3.18
N LEU A 154 5.92 -26.66 2.49
CA LEU A 154 5.13 -25.47 2.70
C LEU A 154 3.84 -25.56 1.89
N ASP A 155 2.77 -24.96 2.40
CA ASP A 155 1.52 -24.86 1.65
C ASP A 155 1.74 -24.05 0.36
N SER A 156 1.46 -24.67 -0.79
CA SER A 156 1.56 -24.02 -2.09
C SER A 156 0.49 -22.96 -2.30
N ASP A 157 -0.64 -23.08 -1.59
CA ASP A 157 -1.78 -22.21 -1.79
C ASP A 157 -1.71 -20.96 -0.91
N ALA A 158 -1.03 -21.04 0.23
CA ALA A 158 -0.90 -19.93 1.19
C ALA A 158 0.48 -19.28 1.21
N GLY A 159 1.45 -19.69 0.46
CA GLY A 159 2.82 -19.15 0.37
C GLY A 159 3.35 -18.38 1.61
N PRO A 160 4.65 -18.30 1.84
CA PRO A 160 5.16 -17.59 3.00
C PRO A 160 4.89 -16.07 2.93
N GLY A 161 4.36 -15.50 4.04
CA GLY A 161 4.23 -14.07 4.25
C GLY A 161 5.58 -13.46 4.67
N ILE A 162 5.81 -12.18 4.35
CA ILE A 162 7.03 -11.43 4.65
C ILE A 162 6.72 -10.05 5.22
N LEU A 163 7.51 -9.62 6.18
CA LEU A 163 7.52 -8.28 6.73
C LEU A 163 8.96 -7.80 6.81
N ASP A 164 9.26 -6.71 6.13
CA ASP A 164 10.53 -6.01 6.16
C ASP A 164 10.39 -4.73 7.01
N ILE A 165 11.07 -4.68 8.15
CA ILE A 165 11.04 -3.53 9.06
C ILE A 165 12.25 -2.63 8.82
N SER A 166 13.40 -3.25 8.55
CA SER A 166 14.66 -2.57 8.27
C SER A 166 15.66 -3.55 7.62
N PRO A 167 16.78 -3.09 7.04
CA PRO A 167 17.81 -3.97 6.47
C PRO A 167 18.34 -5.06 7.41
N THR A 168 18.11 -4.92 8.72
CA THR A 168 18.58 -5.86 9.74
C THR A 168 17.45 -6.49 10.56
N ASP A 169 16.20 -6.31 10.13
CA ASP A 169 15.03 -6.80 10.87
C ASP A 169 13.91 -7.11 9.90
N ALA A 170 13.72 -8.39 9.60
CA ALA A 170 12.61 -8.87 8.78
C ALA A 170 12.05 -10.18 9.34
N TRP A 171 10.77 -10.42 9.12
CA TRP A 171 10.03 -11.57 9.61
C TRP A 171 9.36 -12.33 8.48
N LEU A 172 9.38 -13.67 8.56
CA LEU A 172 8.75 -14.57 7.61
C LEU A 172 7.82 -15.51 8.36
N VAL A 173 6.61 -15.73 7.82
CA VAL A 173 5.64 -16.71 8.32
C VAL A 173 5.20 -17.67 7.24
N GLY A 174 4.74 -18.85 7.64
CA GLY A 174 4.24 -19.86 6.72
C GLY A 174 3.59 -21.04 7.46
N ALA A 175 3.36 -22.13 6.73
CA ALA A 175 2.83 -23.37 7.25
C ALA A 175 3.72 -24.55 6.89
N ASP A 176 3.92 -25.47 7.82
CA ASP A 176 4.52 -26.79 7.61
C ASP A 176 3.42 -27.85 7.49
N LEU A 177 3.24 -28.37 6.30
CA LEU A 177 2.27 -29.42 6.01
C LEU A 177 2.93 -30.81 5.83
N SER A 178 4.23 -30.93 6.11
CA SER A 178 5.00 -32.17 5.90
C SER A 178 4.78 -33.23 6.96
N GLY A 179 4.26 -32.80 8.13
CA GLY A 179 4.04 -33.65 9.28
C GLY A 179 2.70 -34.39 9.29
N SER A 180 2.48 -35.17 10.35
CA SER A 180 1.15 -35.73 10.66
C SER A 180 0.20 -34.69 11.27
N THR A 181 0.74 -33.56 11.68
CA THR A 181 0.04 -32.38 12.22
C THR A 181 0.60 -31.13 11.54
N ASP A 182 -0.30 -30.33 10.99
CA ASP A 182 0.06 -29.03 10.41
C ASP A 182 0.58 -28.09 11.51
N ALA A 183 1.60 -27.31 11.20
CA ALA A 183 2.20 -26.35 12.13
C ALA A 183 2.59 -25.06 11.40
N SER A 184 2.42 -23.93 12.06
CA SER A 184 2.92 -22.67 11.54
C SER A 184 4.44 -22.56 11.69
N VAL A 185 5.06 -21.81 10.80
CA VAL A 185 6.50 -21.51 10.78
C VAL A 185 6.68 -20.02 10.93
N LEU A 186 7.63 -19.64 11.77
CA LEU A 186 8.05 -18.25 11.97
C LEU A 186 9.58 -18.19 11.91
N ALA A 187 10.13 -17.26 11.10
CA ALA A 187 11.56 -17.02 11.02
C ALA A 187 11.85 -15.51 11.09
N HIS A 188 13.03 -15.16 11.58
CA HIS A 188 13.52 -13.79 11.75
C HIS A 188 14.88 -13.62 11.09
N TRP A 189 15.05 -12.48 10.39
CA TRP A 189 16.29 -12.01 9.79
C TRP A 189 16.95 -10.99 10.72
N ASP A 190 18.21 -11.23 11.06
CA ASP A 190 19.00 -10.39 11.99
C ASP A 190 19.99 -9.43 11.26
N GLY A 191 19.83 -9.28 9.96
CA GLY A 191 20.76 -8.54 9.10
C GLY A 191 21.85 -9.41 8.45
N THR A 192 21.95 -10.69 8.83
CA THR A 192 22.96 -11.62 8.32
C THR A 192 22.42 -13.01 8.00
N THR A 193 21.49 -13.50 8.79
CA THR A 193 20.95 -14.85 8.65
C THR A 193 19.49 -14.93 9.07
N TRP A 194 18.76 -15.82 8.43
CA TRP A 194 17.43 -16.24 8.85
C TRP A 194 17.51 -17.32 9.93
N SER A 195 16.75 -17.19 11.01
CA SER A 195 16.65 -18.18 12.07
C SER A 195 15.20 -18.47 12.44
N LEU A 196 14.89 -19.73 12.79
CA LEU A 196 13.55 -20.09 13.27
C LEU A 196 13.30 -19.49 14.66
N VAL A 197 12.08 -19.02 14.87
CA VAL A 197 11.64 -18.40 16.12
C VAL A 197 10.54 -19.23 16.75
N THR A 198 10.63 -19.41 18.07
CA THR A 198 9.59 -20.07 18.85
C THR A 198 8.37 -19.16 19.02
N HIS A 199 7.19 -19.68 18.73
CA HIS A 199 5.91 -18.98 18.88
C HIS A 199 4.84 -19.97 19.39
N PRO A 200 3.60 -19.52 19.74
CA PRO A 200 2.55 -20.41 20.21
C PRO A 200 2.20 -21.50 19.19
N ALA A 201 2.05 -22.75 19.65
CA ALA A 201 1.77 -23.90 18.79
C ALA A 201 0.28 -24.06 18.39
N ALA A 202 -0.56 -23.08 18.70
CA ALA A 202 -2.01 -23.13 18.41
C ALA A 202 -2.37 -22.77 16.96
N ALA A 203 -1.49 -22.07 16.24
CA ALA A 203 -1.63 -21.80 14.83
C ALA A 203 -1.14 -22.99 13.99
N ILE A 204 -1.90 -23.36 12.96
CA ILE A 204 -1.49 -24.37 11.98
C ILE A 204 -0.92 -23.74 10.71
N ALA A 205 -1.28 -22.49 10.44
CA ALA A 205 -0.73 -21.70 9.35
C ALA A 205 -0.77 -20.22 9.74
N LEU A 206 0.33 -19.51 9.58
CA LEU A 206 0.39 -18.06 9.61
C LEU A 206 0.56 -17.56 8.17
N THR A 207 -0.21 -16.55 7.77
CA THR A 207 -0.33 -16.11 6.38
C THR A 207 0.21 -14.70 6.14
N ALA A 208 0.08 -13.80 7.12
CA ALA A 208 0.49 -12.41 6.96
C ALA A 208 1.06 -11.82 8.25
N LEU A 209 1.90 -10.80 8.07
CA LEU A 209 2.56 -10.04 9.13
C LEU A 209 2.36 -8.55 8.93
N ALA A 210 2.33 -7.79 10.03
CA ALA A 210 2.41 -6.34 10.03
C ALA A 210 3.07 -5.83 11.30
N ALA A 211 3.70 -4.67 11.25
CA ALA A 211 4.30 -4.04 12.42
C ALA A 211 4.01 -2.54 12.48
N SER A 212 3.88 -2.01 13.69
CA SER A 212 3.99 -0.58 13.93
C SER A 212 5.40 -0.17 14.37
N GLY A 213 6.25 -1.15 14.60
CA GLY A 213 7.66 -1.00 14.98
C GLY A 213 8.31 -2.34 15.31
N PRO A 214 9.63 -2.38 15.56
CA PRO A 214 10.37 -3.62 15.76
C PRO A 214 9.93 -4.43 16.98
N ASN A 215 9.26 -3.80 17.95
CA ASN A 215 8.77 -4.41 19.18
C ASN A 215 7.23 -4.53 19.21
N ASP A 216 6.57 -4.39 18.08
CA ASP A 216 5.12 -4.48 17.95
C ASP A 216 4.80 -5.09 16.59
N VAL A 217 4.79 -6.44 16.55
CA VAL A 217 4.56 -7.20 15.32
C VAL A 217 3.36 -8.12 15.49
N TRP A 218 2.48 -8.09 14.52
CA TRP A 218 1.28 -8.90 14.43
C TRP A 218 1.44 -9.98 13.38
N ALA A 219 0.98 -11.18 13.67
CA ALA A 219 0.83 -12.27 12.70
C ALA A 219 -0.61 -12.78 12.73
N VAL A 220 -1.18 -13.04 11.56
CA VAL A 220 -2.52 -13.61 11.43
C VAL A 220 -2.49 -14.89 10.61
N GLY A 221 -3.49 -15.73 10.84
CA GLY A 221 -3.60 -17.00 10.15
C GLY A 221 -4.73 -17.86 10.68
N VAL A 222 -4.53 -19.17 10.65
CA VAL A 222 -5.54 -20.19 10.97
C VAL A 222 -5.09 -21.02 12.16
N GLY A 223 -6.01 -21.22 13.12
CA GLY A 223 -5.80 -22.04 14.29
C GLY A 223 -6.24 -23.49 14.08
N ALA A 224 -5.73 -24.37 14.95
CA ALA A 224 -6.11 -25.77 14.99
C ALA A 224 -7.56 -25.95 15.46
N GLY A 225 -8.20 -27.02 15.01
CA GLY A 225 -9.53 -27.44 15.45
C GLY A 225 -10.53 -27.66 14.32
N PRO A 226 -11.71 -28.18 14.63
CA PRO A 226 -12.69 -28.57 13.60
C PRO A 226 -13.31 -27.38 12.83
N THR A 227 -13.22 -26.17 13.36
CA THR A 227 -13.78 -24.94 12.76
C THR A 227 -12.71 -24.05 12.16
N PHE A 228 -11.42 -24.39 12.26
CA PHE A 228 -10.32 -23.59 11.74
C PHE A 228 -10.46 -22.10 12.04
N PRO A 229 -10.47 -21.69 13.32
CA PRO A 229 -10.71 -20.31 13.70
C PRO A 229 -9.55 -19.42 13.25
N ALA A 230 -9.81 -18.13 13.02
CA ALA A 230 -8.73 -17.18 12.83
C ALA A 230 -7.85 -17.09 14.09
N MET A 231 -6.54 -17.11 13.88
CA MET A 231 -5.51 -16.91 14.91
C MET A 231 -4.83 -15.59 14.71
N ILE A 232 -4.59 -14.90 15.81
CA ILE A 232 -3.81 -13.67 15.85
C ILE A 232 -2.76 -13.81 16.92
N GLU A 233 -1.49 -13.69 16.53
CA GLU A 233 -0.34 -13.67 17.42
C GLU A 233 0.29 -12.28 17.45
N HIS A 234 0.93 -11.95 18.56
CA HIS A 234 1.57 -10.66 18.79
C HIS A 234 2.96 -10.84 19.40
N TYR A 235 3.93 -10.12 18.86
CA TYR A 235 5.28 -9.96 19.40
C TYR A 235 5.40 -8.60 20.08
N ASP A 236 5.76 -8.61 21.36
CA ASP A 236 5.88 -7.42 22.22
C ASP A 236 7.32 -6.90 22.37
N GLY A 237 8.24 -7.37 21.51
CA GLY A 237 9.67 -7.10 21.61
C GLY A 237 10.44 -8.13 22.46
N SER A 238 9.74 -9.08 23.10
CA SER A 238 10.36 -10.12 23.93
C SER A 238 9.89 -11.52 23.56
N ALA A 239 8.62 -11.71 23.29
CA ALA A 239 8.04 -13.00 23.00
C ALA A 239 6.80 -12.89 22.11
N TRP A 240 6.55 -13.95 21.35
CA TRP A 240 5.28 -14.15 20.64
C TRP A 240 4.23 -14.75 21.57
N THR A 241 3.04 -14.21 21.55
CA THR A 241 1.89 -14.69 22.33
C THR A 241 0.62 -14.74 21.48
N THR A 242 -0.30 -15.63 21.81
CA THR A 242 -1.62 -15.61 21.19
C THR A 242 -2.41 -14.43 21.73
N SER A 243 -2.75 -13.49 20.84
CA SER A 243 -3.55 -12.31 21.18
C SER A 243 -5.05 -12.59 21.09
N ALA A 244 -5.48 -13.31 20.06
CA ALA A 244 -6.88 -13.66 19.87
C ALA A 244 -7.07 -14.97 19.08
N THR A 245 -8.22 -15.62 19.35
CA THR A 245 -8.76 -16.70 18.53
C THR A 245 -10.21 -16.35 18.22
N LEU A 246 -10.54 -16.20 16.94
CA LEU A 246 -11.84 -15.71 16.49
C LEU A 246 -12.55 -16.80 15.67
N PRO A 247 -13.58 -17.44 16.25
CA PRO A 247 -14.32 -18.48 15.53
C PRO A 247 -15.22 -17.87 14.45
N GLY A 248 -15.50 -18.64 13.42
CA GLY A 248 -16.44 -18.26 12.36
C GLY A 248 -15.86 -17.40 11.25
N ILE A 249 -14.59 -17.03 11.34
CA ILE A 249 -13.87 -16.24 10.33
C ILE A 249 -12.48 -16.82 10.05
N ARG A 250 -11.92 -16.48 8.91
CA ARG A 250 -10.54 -16.72 8.48
C ARG A 250 -9.90 -15.40 8.13
N LEU A 251 -8.68 -15.17 8.55
CA LEU A 251 -7.91 -13.98 8.27
C LEU A 251 -6.76 -14.30 7.32
N GLY A 252 -6.62 -13.48 6.29
CA GLY A 252 -5.58 -13.61 5.26
C GLY A 252 -4.57 -12.47 5.25
N SER A 253 -4.93 -11.30 5.80
CA SER A 253 -4.08 -10.11 5.76
C SER A 253 -4.24 -9.27 7.02
N VAL A 254 -3.16 -8.57 7.39
CA VAL A 254 -3.11 -7.66 8.55
C VAL A 254 -2.31 -6.42 8.22
N SER A 255 -2.70 -5.27 8.77
CA SER A 255 -2.00 -3.99 8.68
C SER A 255 -2.01 -3.28 10.03
N SER A 256 -0.89 -2.73 10.45
CA SER A 256 -0.73 -2.04 11.74
C SER A 256 -0.34 -0.59 11.52
N VAL A 257 -1.02 0.31 12.23
CA VAL A 257 -0.77 1.76 12.18
C VAL A 257 0.01 2.22 13.41
N SER A 258 -0.28 1.62 14.56
CA SER A 258 0.33 1.95 15.84
C SER A 258 0.09 0.80 16.83
N PRO A 259 0.76 0.77 17.99
CA PRO A 259 0.48 -0.24 19.03
C PRO A 259 -0.98 -0.28 19.51
N ALA A 260 -1.75 0.77 19.21
CA ALA A 260 -3.16 0.88 19.58
C ALA A 260 -4.14 0.65 18.42
N VAL A 261 -3.65 0.53 17.18
CA VAL A 261 -4.51 0.43 15.99
C VAL A 261 -3.92 -0.55 14.98
N ALA A 262 -4.61 -1.64 14.74
CA ALA A 262 -4.34 -2.57 13.66
C ALA A 262 -5.65 -3.12 13.08
N TRP A 263 -5.60 -3.56 11.84
CA TRP A 263 -6.73 -4.13 11.11
C TRP A 263 -6.33 -5.46 10.48
N ALA A 264 -7.25 -6.42 10.52
CA ALA A 264 -7.07 -7.65 9.76
C ALA A 264 -8.36 -8.00 9.01
N VAL A 265 -8.20 -8.62 7.85
CA VAL A 265 -9.31 -8.92 6.94
C VAL A 265 -9.24 -10.34 6.39
N GLY A 266 -10.38 -10.81 5.90
CA GLY A 266 -10.50 -12.13 5.31
C GLY A 266 -11.94 -12.47 4.96
N THR A 267 -12.38 -13.69 5.30
CA THR A 267 -13.71 -14.21 4.97
C THR A 267 -14.36 -14.87 6.17
N SER A 268 -15.69 -15.04 6.12
CA SER A 268 -16.40 -16.00 6.96
C SER A 268 -15.91 -17.44 6.69
N ASN A 269 -16.06 -18.34 7.66
CA ASN A 269 -15.58 -19.73 7.52
C ASN A 269 -16.23 -20.51 6.37
N ASP A 270 -17.44 -20.14 5.98
CA ASP A 270 -18.14 -20.69 4.80
C ASP A 270 -17.70 -20.03 3.48
N GLY A 271 -16.83 -18.99 3.56
CA GLY A 271 -16.31 -18.28 2.41
C GLY A 271 -17.32 -17.35 1.72
N ASN A 272 -18.47 -17.09 2.34
CA ASN A 272 -19.57 -16.38 1.67
C ASN A 272 -19.65 -14.89 2.00
N ALA A 273 -18.93 -14.43 3.03
CA ALA A 273 -18.99 -13.04 3.47
C ALA A 273 -17.61 -12.51 3.80
N THR A 274 -17.44 -11.20 3.64
CA THR A 274 -16.26 -10.48 4.08
C THR A 274 -16.14 -10.51 5.61
N ALA A 275 -14.90 -10.55 6.11
CA ALA A 275 -14.61 -10.43 7.53
C ALA A 275 -13.58 -9.31 7.76
N THR A 276 -13.88 -8.41 8.68
CA THR A 276 -12.97 -7.36 9.12
C THR A 276 -12.90 -7.33 10.63
N VAL A 277 -11.70 -7.18 11.18
CA VAL A 277 -11.45 -7.08 12.63
C VAL A 277 -10.50 -5.94 12.92
N GLU A 278 -10.76 -5.22 14.01
CA GLU A 278 -9.98 -4.07 14.48
C GLU A 278 -9.36 -4.36 15.84
N TRP A 279 -8.08 -4.01 16.00
CA TRP A 279 -7.41 -3.86 17.28
C TRP A 279 -7.54 -2.42 17.77
N ASN A 280 -8.13 -2.24 18.94
CA ASN A 280 -8.39 -0.93 19.53
C ASN A 280 -7.43 -0.55 20.67
N GLY A 281 -6.27 -1.20 20.73
CA GLY A 281 -5.29 -1.04 21.80
C GLY A 281 -5.51 -1.95 23.01
N SER A 282 -6.60 -2.75 23.02
CA SER A 282 -6.91 -3.64 24.14
C SER A 282 -7.49 -4.98 23.73
N ALA A 283 -8.22 -5.04 22.63
CA ALA A 283 -8.86 -6.26 22.14
C ALA A 283 -9.15 -6.17 20.64
N TRP A 284 -9.13 -7.33 19.98
CA TRP A 284 -9.62 -7.50 18.63
C TRP A 284 -11.15 -7.59 18.63
N LYS A 285 -11.79 -6.88 17.72
CA LYS A 285 -13.24 -6.85 17.56
C LYS A 285 -13.63 -7.01 16.11
N VAL A 286 -14.64 -7.84 15.86
CA VAL A 286 -15.25 -7.93 14.53
C VAL A 286 -16.01 -6.63 14.25
N VAL A 287 -15.72 -6.04 13.10
CA VAL A 287 -16.38 -4.82 12.61
C VAL A 287 -17.23 -5.20 11.40
N PRO A 288 -18.51 -4.81 11.32
CA PRO A 288 -19.34 -5.12 10.17
C PRO A 288 -18.79 -4.51 8.88
N SER A 289 -18.77 -5.28 7.81
CA SER A 289 -18.35 -4.85 6.46
C SER A 289 -19.41 -5.20 5.41
N PRO A 290 -19.52 -4.45 4.31
CA PRO A 290 -20.45 -4.74 3.23
C PRO A 290 -20.13 -6.07 2.54
N ASN A 291 -21.18 -6.69 1.99
CA ASN A 291 -21.08 -7.83 1.06
C ASN A 291 -21.83 -7.43 -0.22
N PRO A 292 -21.14 -6.78 -1.18
CA PRO A 292 -21.81 -6.19 -2.34
C PRO A 292 -22.24 -7.20 -3.40
N GLY A 293 -21.60 -8.36 -3.45
CA GLY A 293 -21.88 -9.42 -4.42
C GLY A 293 -23.07 -10.31 -4.09
N SER A 294 -23.30 -11.27 -4.94
CA SER A 294 -24.34 -12.31 -4.75
C SER A 294 -23.84 -13.50 -3.92
N GLN A 295 -22.56 -13.48 -3.52
CA GLN A 295 -21.76 -14.49 -2.81
C GLN A 295 -21.07 -15.50 -3.77
N PRO A 296 -19.83 -15.96 -3.46
CA PRO A 296 -19.03 -15.62 -2.28
C PRO A 296 -18.35 -14.25 -2.37
N ASP A 297 -18.27 -13.54 -1.25
CA ASP A 297 -17.54 -12.28 -1.08
C ASP A 297 -16.32 -12.50 -0.16
N GLY A 298 -15.16 -12.02 -0.51
CA GLY A 298 -13.97 -12.22 0.30
C GLY A 298 -12.95 -11.09 0.18
N LEU A 299 -12.31 -10.74 1.31
CA LEU A 299 -11.20 -9.80 1.36
C LEU A 299 -9.87 -10.53 1.37
N THR A 300 -8.94 -10.08 0.56
CA THR A 300 -7.63 -10.69 0.36
C THR A 300 -6.51 -9.88 1.00
N ALA A 301 -6.60 -8.54 0.99
CA ALA A 301 -5.56 -7.68 1.49
C ALA A 301 -6.14 -6.44 2.18
N VAL A 302 -5.38 -5.90 3.14
CA VAL A 302 -5.69 -4.66 3.87
C VAL A 302 -4.46 -3.77 3.97
N SER A 303 -4.67 -2.45 3.86
CA SER A 303 -3.65 -1.43 4.05
C SER A 303 -4.24 -0.25 4.83
N ALA A 304 -3.70 0.03 6.00
CA ALA A 304 -4.15 1.08 6.90
C ALA A 304 -3.16 2.24 6.90
N LEU A 305 -3.63 3.44 6.61
CA LEU A 305 -2.86 4.69 6.71
C LEU A 305 -3.05 5.36 8.08
N ALA A 306 -4.24 5.27 8.63
CA ALA A 306 -4.63 5.86 9.91
C ALA A 306 -5.80 5.07 10.51
N ALA A 307 -6.14 5.35 11.77
CA ALA A 307 -7.28 4.74 12.45
C ALA A 307 -8.63 4.97 11.73
N ASN A 308 -8.73 6.03 10.94
CA ASN A 308 -9.91 6.43 10.18
C ASN A 308 -9.68 6.41 8.65
N ASP A 309 -8.67 5.72 8.19
CA ASP A 309 -8.35 5.60 6.76
C ASP A 309 -7.71 4.24 6.49
N VAL A 310 -8.56 3.26 6.15
CA VAL A 310 -8.14 1.87 5.91
C VAL A 310 -8.78 1.37 4.63
N TRP A 311 -7.99 0.73 3.81
CA TRP A 311 -8.38 0.16 2.54
C TRP A 311 -8.30 -1.35 2.57
N ALA A 312 -9.33 -2.02 2.08
CA ALA A 312 -9.35 -3.46 1.91
C ALA A 312 -9.81 -3.83 0.50
N VAL A 313 -9.21 -4.86 -0.06
CA VAL A 313 -9.54 -5.34 -1.41
C VAL A 313 -9.75 -6.85 -1.42
N GLY A 314 -10.38 -7.33 -2.49
CA GLY A 314 -10.65 -8.73 -2.68
C GLY A 314 -11.48 -8.99 -3.94
N SER A 315 -12.41 -9.90 -3.85
CA SER A 315 -13.35 -10.21 -4.93
C SER A 315 -14.73 -10.54 -4.40
N ASP A 316 -15.72 -10.29 -5.24
CA ASP A 316 -17.10 -10.76 -5.11
C ASP A 316 -17.48 -11.60 -6.34
N VAL A 317 -18.53 -12.38 -6.22
CA VAL A 317 -19.08 -13.14 -7.34
C VAL A 317 -20.48 -12.62 -7.65
N ASP A 318 -20.68 -12.19 -8.89
CA ASP A 318 -21.98 -11.76 -9.39
C ASP A 318 -22.61 -12.84 -10.28
N PHE A 319 -23.81 -13.29 -9.90
CA PHE A 319 -24.63 -14.23 -10.66
C PHE A 319 -25.69 -13.55 -11.54
N GLY A 320 -25.71 -12.21 -11.62
CA GLY A 320 -26.72 -11.45 -12.37
C GLY A 320 -26.77 -11.75 -13.86
N SER A 321 -25.67 -12.25 -14.44
CA SER A 321 -25.59 -12.72 -15.84
C SER A 321 -25.98 -14.19 -16.02
N GLY A 322 -26.27 -14.92 -14.93
CA GLY A 322 -26.56 -16.36 -14.95
C GLY A 322 -25.32 -17.26 -14.96
N VAL A 323 -24.13 -16.69 -15.03
CA VAL A 323 -22.82 -17.35 -14.86
C VAL A 323 -22.10 -16.57 -13.78
N GLY A 324 -21.66 -17.22 -12.71
CA GLY A 324 -20.92 -16.55 -11.64
C GLY A 324 -19.62 -15.95 -12.19
N GLU A 325 -19.56 -14.63 -12.25
CA GLU A 325 -18.36 -13.89 -12.66
C GLU A 325 -17.69 -13.28 -11.42
N THR A 326 -16.41 -13.57 -11.23
CA THR A 326 -15.63 -12.97 -10.15
C THR A 326 -15.26 -11.54 -10.53
N GLN A 327 -15.59 -10.58 -9.67
CA GLN A 327 -15.27 -9.16 -9.88
C GLN A 327 -14.34 -8.65 -8.81
N PRO A 328 -13.42 -7.74 -9.14
CA PRO A 328 -12.57 -7.10 -8.14
C PRO A 328 -13.41 -6.21 -7.22
N MET A 329 -13.17 -6.32 -5.91
CA MET A 329 -13.86 -5.59 -4.86
C MET A 329 -12.89 -4.73 -4.07
N ALA A 330 -13.32 -3.53 -3.68
CA ALA A 330 -12.58 -2.65 -2.80
C ALA A 330 -13.53 -2.01 -1.75
N MET A 331 -12.99 -1.77 -0.56
CA MET A 331 -13.70 -1.14 0.55
C MET A 331 -12.83 -0.12 1.25
N HIS A 332 -13.45 0.93 1.77
CA HIS A 332 -12.81 1.98 2.55
C HIS A 332 -13.48 2.14 3.93
N TRP A 333 -12.66 2.22 4.98
CA TRP A 333 -13.04 2.57 6.34
C TRP A 333 -12.73 4.04 6.61
N ASP A 334 -13.75 4.82 6.97
CA ASP A 334 -13.67 6.27 7.21
C ASP A 334 -13.53 6.66 8.70
N GLY A 335 -13.32 5.67 9.58
CA GLY A 335 -13.32 5.82 11.03
C GLY A 335 -14.68 5.53 11.69
N THR A 336 -15.74 5.31 10.90
CA THR A 336 -17.08 5.03 11.41
C THR A 336 -17.72 3.80 10.76
N ALA A 337 -17.50 3.59 9.47
CA ALA A 337 -18.08 2.47 8.73
C ALA A 337 -17.23 2.07 7.53
N TRP A 338 -17.29 0.78 7.18
CA TRP A 338 -16.80 0.29 5.90
C TRP A 338 -17.82 0.61 4.79
N THR A 339 -17.34 1.14 3.68
CA THR A 339 -18.14 1.40 2.48
C THR A 339 -17.51 0.73 1.28
N ALA A 340 -18.33 0.09 0.43
CA ALA A 340 -17.84 -0.45 -0.83
C ALA A 340 -17.48 0.70 -1.78
N VAL A 341 -16.31 0.57 -2.42
CA VAL A 341 -15.81 1.52 -3.41
C VAL A 341 -15.91 0.84 -4.78
N PRO A 342 -16.50 1.50 -5.79
CA PRO A 342 -16.57 0.91 -7.13
C PRO A 342 -15.17 0.55 -7.65
N ALA A 343 -14.96 -0.73 -7.90
CA ALA A 343 -13.74 -1.21 -8.56
C ALA A 343 -13.90 -1.27 -10.09
N THR A 344 -15.13 -1.01 -10.57
CA THR A 344 -15.49 -0.94 -11.97
C THR A 344 -15.61 0.51 -12.38
N GLY A 345 -14.51 1.11 -12.81
CA GLY A 345 -14.54 2.40 -13.47
C GLY A 345 -15.14 2.28 -14.88
N THR A 346 -15.61 3.39 -15.41
CA THR A 346 -16.06 3.52 -16.81
C THR A 346 -14.94 3.32 -17.83
N ALA A 347 -13.78 2.82 -17.42
CA ALA A 347 -12.73 2.39 -18.35
C ALA A 347 -13.18 1.10 -19.05
N PRO A 348 -13.19 1.06 -20.38
CA PRO A 348 -13.70 -0.09 -21.15
C PRO A 348 -12.97 -1.41 -20.88
N ASP A 349 -11.86 -1.39 -20.15
CA ASP A 349 -11.01 -2.56 -19.90
C ASP A 349 -11.28 -3.24 -18.53
N VAL A 350 -12.11 -2.66 -17.66
CA VAL A 350 -12.60 -3.27 -16.42
C VAL A 350 -14.12 -3.43 -16.42
N SER A 351 -14.81 -2.78 -17.38
CA SER A 351 -16.27 -2.89 -17.56
C SER A 351 -16.65 -4.24 -18.16
N GLY A 352 -17.18 -5.13 -17.31
CA GLY A 352 -17.60 -6.49 -17.70
C GLY A 352 -16.45 -7.51 -17.69
N GLY A 353 -15.27 -7.16 -17.17
CA GLY A 353 -14.16 -8.07 -16.97
C GLY A 353 -14.21 -8.71 -15.58
N THR A 354 -14.22 -10.01 -15.56
CA THR A 354 -13.95 -10.83 -14.38
C THR A 354 -12.50 -10.60 -13.95
N GLY A 355 -12.23 -10.59 -12.66
CA GLY A 355 -10.89 -10.40 -12.11
C GLY A 355 -10.91 -10.43 -10.60
N THR A 356 -9.75 -10.39 -10.00
CA THR A 356 -9.58 -10.40 -8.54
C THR A 356 -8.48 -9.44 -8.13
N PHE A 357 -8.70 -8.63 -7.11
CA PHE A 357 -7.61 -7.97 -6.38
C PHE A 357 -7.06 -8.92 -5.33
N LEU A 358 -5.73 -9.02 -5.26
CA LEU A 358 -5.02 -9.88 -4.31
C LEU A 358 -4.16 -9.10 -3.33
N GLY A 359 -3.67 -7.93 -3.72
CA GLY A 359 -2.85 -7.05 -2.89
C GLY A 359 -3.32 -5.61 -2.96
N VAL A 360 -3.10 -4.84 -1.90
CA VAL A 360 -3.37 -3.41 -1.83
C VAL A 360 -2.29 -2.70 -1.04
N VAL A 361 -1.92 -1.51 -1.48
CA VAL A 361 -1.09 -0.57 -0.73
C VAL A 361 -1.70 0.82 -0.81
N ALA A 362 -1.99 1.40 0.33
CA ALA A 362 -2.40 2.79 0.45
C ALA A 362 -1.15 3.64 0.73
N LEU A 363 -0.84 4.56 -0.18
CA LEU A 363 0.32 5.45 -0.12
C LEU A 363 -0.06 6.78 0.54
N THR A 364 -1.24 7.26 0.23
CA THR A 364 -1.87 8.45 0.81
C THR A 364 -3.38 8.25 0.81
N ALA A 365 -4.11 9.11 1.49
CA ALA A 365 -5.59 9.10 1.48
C ALA A 365 -6.21 9.24 0.07
N THR A 366 -5.42 9.64 -0.92
CA THR A 366 -5.85 9.86 -2.30
C THR A 366 -5.07 9.02 -3.31
N HIS A 367 -4.19 8.16 -2.86
CA HIS A 367 -3.42 7.28 -3.74
C HIS A 367 -3.34 5.87 -3.13
N VAL A 368 -4.11 4.97 -3.69
CA VAL A 368 -4.18 3.56 -3.29
C VAL A 368 -4.02 2.70 -4.53
N VAL A 369 -3.13 1.74 -4.47
CA VAL A 369 -2.84 0.83 -5.58
C VAL A 369 -3.30 -0.57 -5.19
N ALA A 370 -4.09 -1.19 -6.05
CA ALA A 370 -4.49 -2.59 -5.95
C ALA A 370 -3.87 -3.39 -7.09
N VAL A 371 -3.48 -4.62 -6.80
CA VAL A 371 -2.91 -5.54 -7.78
C VAL A 371 -3.61 -6.89 -7.77
N GLY A 372 -3.56 -7.60 -8.90
CA GLY A 372 -4.20 -8.89 -9.04
C GLY A 372 -4.08 -9.45 -10.46
N PHE A 373 -5.17 -10.01 -10.96
CA PHE A 373 -5.26 -10.54 -12.31
C PHE A 373 -6.63 -10.25 -12.94
N GLY A 374 -6.66 -10.13 -14.27
CA GLY A 374 -7.89 -9.99 -15.05
C GLY A 374 -8.57 -11.33 -15.36
N SER A 375 -9.65 -11.28 -16.10
CA SER A 375 -10.60 -12.39 -16.34
C SER A 375 -10.01 -13.72 -16.82
N SER A 376 -8.92 -13.69 -17.55
CA SER A 376 -8.28 -14.88 -18.11
C SER A 376 -6.97 -15.26 -17.42
N GLN A 377 -6.56 -14.51 -16.36
CA GLN A 377 -5.21 -14.54 -15.80
C GLN A 377 -4.11 -14.22 -16.83
N ALA A 378 -4.47 -13.94 -18.08
CA ALA A 378 -3.50 -13.59 -19.10
C ALA A 378 -2.83 -12.23 -18.85
N ASP A 379 -3.56 -11.32 -18.20
CA ASP A 379 -3.12 -9.98 -17.93
C ASP A 379 -2.94 -9.74 -16.42
N SER A 380 -1.80 -9.21 -16.03
CA SER A 380 -1.63 -8.63 -14.69
C SER A 380 -2.58 -7.45 -14.54
N LEU A 381 -3.25 -7.36 -13.40
CA LEU A 381 -4.12 -6.24 -13.06
C LEU A 381 -3.39 -5.35 -12.05
N VAL A 382 -3.18 -4.10 -12.45
CA VAL A 382 -2.83 -3.01 -11.54
C VAL A 382 -3.91 -1.95 -11.69
N ALA A 383 -4.44 -1.47 -10.57
CA ALA A 383 -5.45 -0.43 -10.57
C ALA A 383 -5.13 0.61 -9.49
N ASP A 384 -5.24 1.88 -9.85
CA ASP A 384 -5.05 3.02 -8.97
C ASP A 384 -6.39 3.63 -8.61
N LEU A 385 -6.56 3.95 -7.34
CA LEU A 385 -7.71 4.73 -6.88
C LEU A 385 -7.43 6.21 -7.11
N CYS A 386 -8.37 6.88 -7.81
CA CYS A 386 -8.33 8.32 -8.04
C CYS A 386 -6.98 8.85 -8.47
N PRO A 387 -6.31 8.28 -9.44
CA PRO A 387 -5.21 9.00 -10.05
C PRO A 387 -5.76 10.29 -10.62
N PHE A 388 -4.94 11.35 -10.64
CA PHE A 388 -5.25 12.46 -11.51
C PHE A 388 -5.21 11.93 -12.93
N THR A 389 -6.34 11.94 -13.62
CA THR A 389 -6.33 11.56 -15.03
C THR A 389 -6.00 12.77 -15.88
N VAL A 390 -5.14 12.60 -16.87
CA VAL A 390 -4.87 13.58 -17.90
C VAL A 390 -5.24 13.00 -19.26
N GLY A 391 -6.02 13.71 -20.03
CA GLY A 391 -6.48 13.30 -21.36
C GLY A 391 -6.86 14.50 -22.21
N ASP A 392 -7.30 14.27 -23.44
CA ASP A 392 -7.70 15.30 -24.42
C ASP A 392 -8.74 16.29 -23.89
N THR A 393 -9.45 15.96 -22.82
CA THR A 393 -10.41 16.85 -22.14
C THR A 393 -9.79 17.63 -20.98
N GLY A 394 -8.48 17.48 -20.75
CA GLY A 394 -7.73 18.10 -19.65
C GLY A 394 -7.63 17.19 -18.41
N PHE A 395 -7.34 17.81 -17.27
CA PHE A 395 -7.16 17.10 -16.00
C PHE A 395 -8.49 16.82 -15.29
N VAL A 396 -8.61 15.62 -14.72
CA VAL A 396 -9.74 15.25 -13.86
C VAL A 396 -9.20 14.61 -12.56
N PRO A 397 -9.44 15.23 -11.40
CA PRO A 397 -10.03 16.57 -11.22
C PRO A 397 -9.08 17.69 -11.67
N SER A 398 -9.59 18.87 -12.00
CA SER A 398 -8.79 20.05 -12.39
C SER A 398 -8.08 20.73 -11.21
N SER A 399 -8.33 20.28 -9.98
CA SER A 399 -7.62 20.67 -8.77
C SER A 399 -7.80 19.65 -7.65
N ALA A 400 -6.74 19.39 -6.89
CA ALA A 400 -6.78 18.53 -5.72
C ALA A 400 -5.72 18.90 -4.69
N ASN A 401 -5.71 18.23 -3.53
CA ASN A 401 -4.72 18.42 -2.50
C ASN A 401 -4.01 17.08 -2.22
N VAL A 402 -2.70 17.14 -1.95
CA VAL A 402 -1.94 16.04 -1.37
C VAL A 402 -1.77 16.26 0.14
N SER A 403 -1.29 15.27 0.88
CA SER A 403 -1.27 15.30 2.35
C SER A 403 -0.30 16.30 2.97
N GLY A 404 0.78 16.66 2.27
CA GLY A 404 1.78 17.64 2.77
C GLY A 404 3.09 17.62 2.00
N PRO A 405 4.12 18.33 2.49
CA PRO A 405 5.46 18.31 1.89
C PRO A 405 6.04 16.90 1.85
N GLY A 406 6.57 16.50 0.69
CA GLY A 406 7.04 15.15 0.43
C GLY A 406 5.97 14.19 -0.09
N ALA A 407 4.70 14.55 0.00
CA ALA A 407 3.63 13.76 -0.60
C ALA A 407 3.64 13.87 -2.13
N ALA A 408 3.38 12.75 -2.80
CA ALA A 408 3.31 12.69 -4.25
C ALA A 408 1.87 12.91 -4.75
N ALA A 409 1.74 13.56 -5.91
CA ALA A 409 0.59 13.42 -6.77
C ALA A 409 0.91 12.39 -7.86
N TYR A 410 -0.12 11.70 -8.31
CA TYR A 410 -0.02 10.62 -9.25
C TYR A 410 -0.96 10.86 -10.42
N TRP A 411 -0.42 10.89 -11.64
CA TRP A 411 -1.18 11.14 -12.87
C TRP A 411 -1.19 9.91 -13.76
N VAL A 412 -2.32 9.62 -14.36
CA VAL A 412 -2.51 8.53 -15.31
C VAL A 412 -3.07 9.07 -16.61
N VAL A 413 -2.49 8.67 -17.73
CA VAL A 413 -3.09 8.81 -19.05
C VAL A 413 -3.95 7.56 -19.27
N PRO A 414 -5.29 7.68 -19.37
CA PRO A 414 -6.14 6.51 -19.61
C PRO A 414 -5.69 5.71 -20.84
N ALA A 415 -5.78 4.39 -20.78
CA ALA A 415 -5.43 3.54 -21.92
C ALA A 415 -6.34 3.78 -23.15
N SER A 416 -7.55 4.30 -22.91
CA SER A 416 -8.50 4.70 -23.95
C SER A 416 -8.23 6.07 -24.55
N ASP A 417 -7.29 6.85 -24.00
CA ASP A 417 -6.92 8.15 -24.55
C ASP A 417 -6.12 7.94 -25.84
N PRO A 418 -6.47 8.60 -26.96
CA PRO A 418 -5.80 8.39 -28.25
C PRO A 418 -4.45 9.11 -28.35
N THR A 419 -4.15 10.05 -27.44
CA THR A 419 -2.99 10.92 -27.53
C THR A 419 -1.99 10.72 -26.38
N SER A 420 -0.78 11.21 -26.60
CA SER A 420 0.27 11.23 -25.57
C SER A 420 0.32 12.60 -24.92
N HIS A 421 0.56 12.64 -23.61
CA HIS A 421 0.62 13.85 -22.80
C HIS A 421 2.02 14.12 -22.26
N ARG A 422 2.30 15.35 -21.82
CA ARG A 422 3.58 15.71 -21.18
C ARG A 422 3.34 16.71 -20.07
N LEU A 423 3.46 16.25 -18.83
CA LEU A 423 3.23 17.06 -17.64
C LEU A 423 4.50 17.77 -17.19
N ALA A 424 4.39 19.05 -16.91
CA ALA A 424 5.51 19.84 -16.42
C ALA A 424 5.07 20.85 -15.37
N ASP A 425 6.04 21.29 -14.55
CA ASP A 425 5.83 22.38 -13.60
C ASP A 425 5.51 23.69 -14.31
N GLY A 426 4.26 24.15 -14.13
CA GLY A 426 3.79 25.45 -14.59
C GLY A 426 4.00 26.57 -13.57
N SER A 427 4.54 26.29 -12.37
CA SER A 427 4.80 27.28 -11.32
C SER A 427 6.06 28.12 -11.57
N GLY A 428 6.86 27.74 -12.55
CA GLY A 428 8.07 28.45 -12.97
C GLY A 428 9.35 28.08 -12.22
N PHE A 429 9.33 27.03 -11.41
CA PHE A 429 10.49 26.53 -10.70
C PHE A 429 11.24 25.43 -11.46
N GLY A 430 10.62 24.82 -12.48
CA GLY A 430 11.20 23.71 -13.24
C GLY A 430 11.39 22.45 -12.39
N LEU A 431 10.46 22.18 -11.47
CA LEU A 431 10.58 21.10 -10.50
C LEU A 431 10.52 19.72 -11.14
N PHE A 432 9.73 19.58 -12.20
CA PHE A 432 9.52 18.30 -12.88
C PHE A 432 9.12 18.48 -14.35
N ASP A 433 9.35 17.44 -15.10
CA ASP A 433 8.90 17.23 -16.47
C ASP A 433 8.78 15.71 -16.68
N SER A 434 7.58 15.22 -16.97
CA SER A 434 7.32 13.79 -17.11
C SER A 434 7.94 13.15 -18.36
N GLY A 435 8.42 13.96 -19.31
CA GLY A 435 8.60 13.47 -20.67
C GLY A 435 7.26 13.11 -21.31
N THR A 436 7.28 12.38 -22.41
CA THR A 436 6.08 11.94 -23.12
C THR A 436 5.45 10.74 -22.41
N LEU A 437 4.20 10.88 -21.99
CA LEU A 437 3.37 9.84 -21.40
C LEU A 437 2.44 9.28 -22.48
N ALA A 438 2.63 8.04 -22.86
CA ALA A 438 1.74 7.34 -23.79
C ALA A 438 0.42 6.95 -23.10
N PRO A 439 -0.66 6.67 -23.85
CA PRO A 439 -1.87 6.06 -23.31
C PRO A 439 -1.56 4.85 -22.42
N GLY A 440 -2.19 4.78 -21.24
CA GLY A 440 -1.95 3.77 -20.22
C GLY A 440 -0.72 4.03 -19.34
N SER A 441 0.09 5.07 -19.61
CA SER A 441 1.24 5.43 -18.77
C SER A 441 0.83 6.23 -17.55
N SER A 442 1.71 6.26 -16.55
CA SER A 442 1.56 7.07 -15.35
C SER A 442 2.81 7.88 -15.03
N TYR A 443 2.66 8.91 -14.23
CA TYR A 443 3.73 9.75 -13.73
C TYR A 443 3.45 10.20 -12.30
N ALA A 444 4.46 10.18 -11.44
CA ALA A 444 4.35 10.65 -10.07
C ALA A 444 5.40 11.72 -9.78
N PHE A 445 5.03 12.71 -8.95
CA PHE A 445 5.95 13.72 -8.46
C PHE A 445 5.67 14.05 -7.00
N ALA A 446 6.71 13.95 -6.14
CA ALA A 446 6.65 14.32 -4.74
C ALA A 446 6.96 15.81 -4.57
N PHE A 447 6.01 16.57 -4.01
CA PHE A 447 6.15 18.01 -3.86
C PHE A 447 7.07 18.35 -2.67
N PRO A 448 8.17 19.07 -2.88
CA PRO A 448 9.17 19.29 -1.83
C PRO A 448 8.71 20.26 -0.74
N ALA A 449 7.68 21.05 -0.99
CA ALA A 449 7.21 22.07 -0.05
C ALA A 449 5.72 22.38 -0.20
N SER A 450 5.15 22.95 0.86
CA SER A 450 3.76 23.42 0.85
C SER A 450 3.57 24.63 -0.08
N GLY A 451 2.43 24.66 -0.75
CA GLY A 451 2.06 25.65 -1.75
C GLY A 451 0.88 25.17 -2.58
N THR A 452 0.47 25.93 -3.56
CA THR A 452 -0.38 25.45 -4.66
C THR A 452 0.43 25.50 -5.94
N TYR A 453 0.69 24.35 -6.49
CA TYR A 453 1.48 24.17 -7.71
C TYR A 453 0.56 24.18 -8.93
N LEU A 454 1.05 24.73 -10.02
CA LEU A 454 0.41 24.64 -11.32
C LEU A 454 1.10 23.52 -12.10
N VAL A 455 0.34 22.51 -12.48
CA VAL A 455 0.77 21.46 -13.40
C VAL A 455 0.25 21.84 -14.78
N THR A 456 1.07 21.74 -15.80
CA THR A 456 0.69 22.08 -17.18
C THR A 456 0.97 20.87 -18.06
N ASP A 457 -0.04 20.45 -18.81
CA ASP A 457 0.16 19.55 -19.94
C ASP A 457 0.75 20.35 -21.11
N LYS A 458 1.92 19.97 -21.57
CA LYS A 458 2.63 20.62 -22.68
C LYS A 458 2.09 20.23 -24.06
N SER A 459 1.26 19.19 -24.12
CA SER A 459 0.67 18.71 -25.37
C SER A 459 -0.51 19.58 -25.84
N ASP A 460 -1.35 20.05 -24.90
CA ASP A 460 -2.57 20.82 -25.22
C ASP A 460 -2.70 22.13 -24.44
N GLY A 461 -1.83 22.36 -23.45
CA GLY A 461 -1.85 23.56 -22.59
C GLY A 461 -2.85 23.49 -21.44
N ALA A 462 -3.49 22.34 -21.18
CA ALA A 462 -4.35 22.14 -20.03
C ALA A 462 -3.59 22.34 -18.72
N THR A 463 -4.28 22.77 -17.68
CA THR A 463 -3.66 23.05 -16.39
C THR A 463 -4.47 22.50 -15.23
N GLU A 464 -3.75 22.05 -14.20
CA GLU A 464 -4.28 21.59 -12.92
C GLU A 464 -3.63 22.33 -11.76
N LYS A 465 -4.32 22.42 -10.61
CA LYS A 465 -3.78 22.95 -9.37
C LYS A 465 -3.66 21.86 -8.32
N VAL A 466 -2.43 21.61 -7.87
CA VAL A 466 -2.16 20.69 -6.77
C VAL A 466 -1.82 21.47 -5.51
N GLY A 467 -2.67 21.38 -4.51
CA GLY A 467 -2.48 22.00 -3.20
C GLY A 467 -1.67 21.09 -2.28
N VAL A 468 -0.61 21.62 -1.69
CA VAL A 468 0.25 20.93 -0.70
C VAL A 468 0.13 21.69 0.62
N PRO A 469 -0.66 21.21 1.61
CA PRO A 469 -0.80 21.89 2.90
C PRO A 469 0.49 21.84 3.71
N MET A 470 0.61 22.70 4.72
CA MET A 470 1.62 22.56 5.76
C MET A 470 1.24 21.41 6.70
N LEU A 471 2.24 20.81 7.36
CA LEU A 471 2.01 19.85 8.43
C LEU A 471 2.10 20.54 9.78
N ALA A 472 1.21 20.18 10.71
CA ALA A 472 1.24 20.60 12.10
C ALA A 472 1.45 19.36 12.97
N ILE A 473 2.69 19.12 13.39
CA ILE A 473 3.07 17.97 14.17
C ILE A 473 3.27 18.32 15.65
N THR A 474 3.15 17.36 16.55
CA THR A 474 3.52 17.51 17.95
C THR A 474 4.86 16.81 18.18
N ASN A 475 5.89 17.56 18.58
CA ASN A 475 7.20 16.98 18.85
C ASN A 475 7.24 16.22 20.19
N PHE A 476 8.34 15.51 20.45
CA PHE A 476 8.56 14.71 21.65
C PHE A 476 8.46 15.49 22.98
N GLY A 477 8.48 16.83 22.97
CA GLY A 477 8.27 17.69 24.13
C GLY A 477 6.87 18.30 24.22
N GLY A 478 5.88 17.77 23.49
CA GLY A 478 4.49 18.28 23.49
C GLY A 478 4.29 19.61 22.75
N ARG A 479 5.33 20.15 22.10
CA ARG A 479 5.23 21.42 21.37
C ARG A 479 4.73 21.21 19.95
N LYS A 480 3.85 22.08 19.49
CA LYS A 480 3.44 22.11 18.09
C LYS A 480 4.56 22.64 17.20
N VAL A 481 4.83 21.93 16.11
CA VAL A 481 5.81 22.27 15.07
C VAL A 481 5.07 22.38 13.76
N LEU A 482 5.26 23.50 13.05
CA LEU A 482 4.84 23.62 11.66
C LEU A 482 5.97 23.17 10.74
N GLU A 483 5.64 22.36 9.77
CA GLU A 483 6.53 21.92 8.71
C GLU A 483 5.93 22.31 7.36
N TRP A 484 6.73 22.97 6.50
CA TRP A 484 6.33 23.45 5.17
C TRP A 484 7.25 22.97 4.05
N ALA A 485 8.29 22.22 4.37
CA ALA A 485 9.13 21.56 3.38
C ALA A 485 9.79 20.33 4.00
N ASN A 486 10.01 19.29 3.19
CA ASN A 486 10.72 18.07 3.60
C ASN A 486 12.22 18.15 3.30
N ALA A 487 12.66 19.15 2.51
CA ALA A 487 14.04 19.34 2.12
C ALA A 487 14.41 20.84 2.16
N ALA A 488 15.70 21.13 2.08
CA ALA A 488 16.19 22.48 1.92
C ALA A 488 15.67 23.08 0.59
N PRO A 489 15.33 24.38 0.56
CA PRO A 489 14.85 25.01 -0.66
C PRO A 489 15.93 25.01 -1.74
N LEU A 490 15.50 25.04 -2.99
CA LEU A 490 16.38 25.29 -4.14
C LEU A 490 17.12 26.63 -3.94
N ALA A 491 18.31 26.75 -4.54
CA ALA A 491 19.09 27.98 -4.47
C ALA A 491 18.27 29.18 -4.94
N GLY A 492 18.23 30.25 -4.13
CA GLY A 492 17.41 31.45 -4.41
C GLY A 492 15.96 31.39 -3.96
N VAL A 493 15.43 30.20 -3.66
CA VAL A 493 14.04 30.00 -3.20
C VAL A 493 13.90 30.26 -1.70
N ARG A 494 12.78 30.80 -1.31
CA ARG A 494 12.42 31.16 0.07
C ARG A 494 10.98 30.82 0.36
N PHE A 495 10.67 30.56 1.64
CA PHE A 495 9.31 30.30 2.10
C PHE A 495 8.67 31.56 2.66
N GLN A 496 7.41 31.80 2.31
CA GLN A 496 6.54 32.80 2.93
C GLN A 496 5.48 32.08 3.73
N VAL A 497 5.34 32.44 5.01
CA VAL A 497 4.32 31.88 5.89
C VAL A 497 3.40 32.99 6.37
N GLN A 498 2.09 32.72 6.34
CA GLN A 498 1.03 33.58 6.87
C GLN A 498 0.21 32.84 7.92
N ASP A 499 -0.37 33.58 8.85
CA ASP A 499 -1.33 33.08 9.81
C ASP A 499 -2.60 33.92 9.88
N ILE A 500 -3.66 33.32 10.43
CA ILE A 500 -4.79 34.01 11.00
C ILE A 500 -4.71 33.75 12.52
N PRO A 501 -4.43 34.78 13.34
CA PRO A 501 -4.40 34.62 14.79
C PRO A 501 -5.79 34.43 15.37
N PRO A 502 -5.93 33.97 16.64
CA PRO A 502 -7.22 33.80 17.30
C PRO A 502 -8.07 35.09 17.23
N GLY A 503 -9.33 34.94 16.82
CA GLY A 503 -10.24 36.07 16.60
C GLY A 503 -10.01 36.87 15.30
N GLY A 504 -8.94 36.59 14.56
CA GLY A 504 -8.66 37.21 13.27
C GLY A 504 -9.52 36.62 12.14
N THR A 505 -9.69 37.40 11.06
CA THR A 505 -10.46 36.97 9.88
C THR A 505 -9.64 36.99 8.58
N LYS A 506 -8.42 37.52 8.61
CA LYS A 506 -7.56 37.69 7.43
C LYS A 506 -6.16 37.14 7.69
N PHE A 507 -5.55 36.55 6.65
CA PHE A 507 -4.17 36.13 6.70
C PHE A 507 -3.23 37.35 6.75
N VAL A 508 -2.30 37.32 7.70
CA VAL A 508 -1.23 38.29 7.89
C VAL A 508 0.14 37.60 7.76
N ILE A 509 1.18 38.36 7.53
CA ILE A 509 2.54 37.79 7.45
C ILE A 509 2.96 37.33 8.85
N PHE A 510 3.08 36.03 9.03
CA PHE A 510 3.52 35.43 10.29
C PHE A 510 5.03 35.61 10.50
N ARG A 511 5.79 35.35 9.46
CA ARG A 511 7.24 35.59 9.44
C ARG A 511 7.70 36.06 8.06
N ASN A 512 8.57 37.04 8.04
CA ASN A 512 9.06 37.61 6.81
C ASN A 512 10.00 36.63 6.10
N THR A 513 9.69 36.36 4.95
CA THR A 513 10.13 35.98 3.59
C THR A 513 11.57 35.51 3.36
N ARG A 514 12.42 35.37 4.37
CA ARG A 514 13.82 34.90 4.22
C ARG A 514 14.07 33.56 4.91
N MET A 515 13.02 32.78 5.12
CA MET A 515 13.16 31.51 5.80
C MET A 515 13.68 30.46 4.81
N THR A 516 14.85 29.95 5.13
CA THR A 516 15.47 28.80 4.46
C THR A 516 15.23 27.49 5.25
N GLY A 517 14.69 27.58 6.46
CA GLY A 517 14.35 26.40 7.26
C GLY A 517 13.02 25.78 6.83
N SER A 518 12.90 24.49 6.95
CA SER A 518 11.74 23.70 6.54
C SER A 518 10.65 23.57 7.60
N ARG A 519 10.94 23.94 8.86
CA ARG A 519 10.03 23.75 10.01
C ARG A 519 10.28 24.78 11.11
N LEU A 520 9.27 24.99 11.97
CA LEU A 520 9.32 25.90 13.11
C LEU A 520 8.52 25.39 14.29
N ALA A 521 9.13 25.31 15.47
CA ALA A 521 8.40 25.09 16.73
C ALA A 521 7.60 26.35 17.10
N LEU A 522 6.29 26.20 17.35
CA LEU A 522 5.40 27.30 17.69
C LEU A 522 5.60 27.70 19.16
N GLN A 523 5.78 29.02 19.36
CA GLN A 523 5.81 29.68 20.66
C GLN A 523 4.85 30.87 20.58
N LEU A 524 3.55 30.58 20.64
CA LEU A 524 2.46 31.52 20.49
C LEU A 524 1.50 31.41 21.68
N PRO A 525 0.76 32.46 22.02
CA PRO A 525 -0.28 32.40 23.03
C PRO A 525 -1.31 31.28 22.75
N PRO A 526 -2.01 30.79 23.80
CA PRO A 526 -3.12 29.86 23.61
C PRO A 526 -4.15 30.38 22.63
N GLY A 527 -4.71 29.46 21.82
CA GLY A 527 -5.75 29.79 20.87
C GLY A 527 -5.66 29.01 19.56
N THR A 528 -6.63 29.21 18.70
CA THR A 528 -6.72 28.53 17.39
C THR A 528 -6.21 29.45 16.28
N TYR A 529 -5.21 28.98 15.57
CA TYR A 529 -4.54 29.66 14.47
C TYR A 529 -4.82 28.91 13.15
N LYS A 530 -4.81 29.65 12.03
CA LYS A 530 -4.74 29.02 10.70
C LYS A 530 -3.45 29.47 10.02
N PHE A 531 -2.70 28.51 9.46
CA PHE A 531 -1.44 28.79 8.77
C PHE A 531 -1.50 28.36 7.31
N ARG A 532 -0.78 29.08 6.45
CA ARG A 532 -0.51 28.69 5.06
C ARG A 532 0.87 29.15 4.65
N SER A 533 1.44 28.51 3.62
CA SER A 533 2.74 28.91 3.09
C SER A 533 2.81 28.84 1.57
N ARG A 534 3.88 29.38 1.01
CA ARG A 534 4.25 29.23 -0.40
C ARG A 534 5.75 29.34 -0.58
N MET A 535 6.24 28.79 -1.69
CA MET A 535 7.60 29.06 -2.19
C MET A 535 7.63 30.32 -3.03
N ARG A 536 8.76 31.04 -2.99
CA ARG A 536 9.06 32.18 -3.88
C ARG A 536 10.53 32.24 -4.20
N ASP A 537 10.84 32.36 -5.48
CA ASP A 537 12.19 32.69 -5.96
C ASP A 537 12.39 34.23 -5.92
N GLY A 538 13.42 34.65 -5.21
CA GLY A 538 13.77 36.08 -5.08
C GLY A 538 14.46 36.65 -6.32
N THR A 539 14.96 35.78 -7.23
CA THR A 539 15.71 36.16 -8.43
C THR A 539 14.80 36.23 -9.65
N THR A 540 14.04 35.20 -9.90
CA THR A 540 13.15 35.08 -11.07
C THR A 540 11.77 35.68 -10.83
N GLY A 541 11.37 35.82 -9.56
CA GLY A 541 10.02 36.23 -9.17
C GLY A 541 8.99 35.08 -9.21
N ALA A 542 9.38 33.89 -9.63
CA ALA A 542 8.49 32.70 -9.62
C ALA A 542 7.93 32.45 -8.21
N ALA A 543 6.68 32.02 -8.12
CA ALA A 543 6.03 31.70 -6.86
C ALA A 543 4.95 30.64 -7.06
N THR A 544 4.86 29.68 -6.13
CA THR A 544 3.66 28.85 -6.01
C THR A 544 2.50 29.70 -5.51
N GLY A 545 1.28 29.25 -5.71
CA GLY A 545 0.12 29.76 -4.98
C GLY A 545 0.26 29.49 -3.47
N TRP A 546 -0.59 30.13 -2.67
CA TRP A 546 -0.67 29.82 -1.24
C TRP A 546 -1.22 28.40 -1.03
N SER A 547 -0.61 27.65 -0.10
CA SER A 547 -1.06 26.33 0.27
C SER A 547 -2.48 26.34 0.83
N PRO A 548 -3.20 25.20 0.81
CA PRO A 548 -4.32 24.98 1.70
C PRO A 548 -3.95 25.34 3.14
N ALA A 549 -4.92 25.92 3.87
CA ALA A 549 -4.66 26.34 5.25
C ALA A 549 -4.75 25.17 6.22
N VAL A 550 -3.79 25.07 7.15
CA VAL A 550 -3.84 24.14 8.28
C VAL A 550 -4.29 24.87 9.54
N THR A 551 -5.18 24.25 10.32
CA THR A 551 -5.67 24.78 11.60
C THR A 551 -4.88 24.15 12.76
N VAL A 552 -4.38 24.99 13.68
CA VAL A 552 -3.57 24.56 14.82
C VAL A 552 -4.15 25.17 16.10
N SER A 553 -4.55 24.32 17.05
CA SER A 553 -4.95 24.75 18.39
C SER A 553 -3.78 24.60 19.35
N LEU A 554 -3.45 25.68 20.04
CA LEU A 554 -2.44 25.74 21.09
C LEU A 554 -3.12 25.81 22.45
N PRO A 555 -2.63 25.03 23.45
CA PRO A 555 -3.18 24.98 24.80
C PRO A 555 -2.98 26.28 25.58
#